data_1e7399f2b3f1542644f9f2fca1996e9b
#
_entry.id   1e7399f2b3f1542644f9f2fca1996e9b
#
_cell.length_a   1.000
_cell.length_b   1.000
_cell.length_c   1.000
_cell.angle_alpha   90.00
_cell.angle_beta   90.00
_cell.angle_gamma   90.00
#
_symmetry.space_group_name_H-M   'P 1'
#
loop_
_entity.id
_entity.type
_entity.pdbx_description
1 polymer ?
#
loop_
_entity_poly.entity_id
_entity_poly.type
_entity_poly.pdbx_seq_one_letter_code
_entity_poly.pdbx_strand_id
1 'polypeptide(L)'
;ANRALDPVLPRLLQRDPERLLDRLTLLLTEPRGAEMVPAMARLLRTIGVPVLNLLETRLYEARRQRVTAAIKLLAAADPERLLRGLARAMASWEWNLQDLAISELARPSNSTSAQSAAFVFSAILADAHPMVVPMMIDQIGLAQETTAVPQLMEIAAGGHETLRDLFVRIKAIEALGRMQAGEAVELLITLVEGREGLSYAEPLGLRAAAEDALSLIEHRPSSSRVRAAYESSSQSNSSYNIPRRYVRVPLESPLRAQIEGAPAGLARVKSISLGGAYLESPRKLSVGDSIKLEVRSGLRKINFTAVVRNIGPDGSGVEFVHMRDEDREKLRKLVQRHLQL
;
A
#
# COMPACT_ATOMS: atom_id res chain seq x y z
N ALA A 1 28.02 -30.86 15.81
CA ALA A 1 28.97 -30.90 14.66
C ALA A 1 29.02 -29.61 13.84
N ASN A 2 28.14 -28.60 14.09
CA ASN A 2 28.03 -27.41 13.23
C ASN A 2 28.86 -26.17 13.66
N ARG A 3 29.57 -26.20 14.77
CA ARG A 3 30.32 -25.02 15.27
C ARG A 3 31.68 -24.78 14.61
N ALA A 4 32.25 -25.74 13.92
CA ALA A 4 33.60 -25.62 13.32
C ALA A 4 33.57 -25.00 11.90
N LEU A 5 32.42 -24.94 11.22
CA LEU A 5 32.29 -24.37 9.87
C LEU A 5 31.94 -22.89 9.86
N ASP A 6 31.52 -22.31 11.00
CA ASP A 6 31.07 -20.94 11.10
C ASP A 6 32.11 -19.86 10.70
N PRO A 7 33.42 -19.96 11.04
CA PRO A 7 34.38 -18.93 10.63
C PRO A 7 34.95 -19.13 9.21
N VAL A 8 34.84 -20.32 8.64
CA VAL A 8 35.41 -20.65 7.32
C VAL A 8 34.44 -20.32 6.20
N LEU A 9 33.16 -20.57 6.43
CA LEU A 9 32.09 -20.32 5.43
C LEU A 9 32.03 -18.86 4.96
N PRO A 10 32.03 -17.83 5.84
CA PRO A 10 32.06 -16.44 5.44
C PRO A 10 33.28 -16.08 4.59
N ARG A 11 34.46 -16.61 4.92
CA ARG A 11 35.70 -16.38 4.16
C ARG A 11 35.68 -17.00 2.76
N LEU A 12 35.09 -18.18 2.61
CA LEU A 12 34.90 -18.83 1.31
C LEU A 12 33.90 -18.07 0.45
N LEU A 13 32.81 -17.56 1.05
CA LEU A 13 31.76 -16.82 0.38
C LEU A 13 32.17 -15.38 0.00
N GLN A 14 33.18 -14.81 0.70
CA GLN A 14 33.78 -13.52 0.35
C GLN A 14 34.59 -13.56 -0.96
N ARG A 15 35.01 -14.75 -1.43
CA ARG A 15 35.81 -14.88 -2.66
C ARG A 15 35.02 -14.58 -3.92
N ASP A 16 33.71 -14.83 -3.92
CA ASP A 16 32.85 -14.57 -5.07
C ASP A 16 31.45 -14.11 -4.58
N PRO A 17 31.34 -12.86 -4.14
CA PRO A 17 30.09 -12.33 -3.59
C PRO A 17 28.99 -12.22 -4.64
N GLU A 18 29.32 -12.00 -5.92
CA GLU A 18 28.33 -11.97 -7.01
C GLU A 18 27.64 -13.30 -7.17
N ARG A 19 28.40 -14.38 -7.23
CA ARG A 19 27.87 -15.73 -7.36
C ARG A 19 27.03 -16.12 -6.14
N LEU A 20 27.42 -15.69 -4.95
CA LEU A 20 26.63 -15.88 -3.74
C LEU A 20 25.26 -15.19 -3.90
N LEU A 21 25.25 -13.90 -4.24
CA LEU A 21 24.00 -13.13 -4.38
C LEU A 21 23.11 -13.69 -5.48
N ASP A 22 23.67 -14.20 -6.58
CA ASP A 22 22.87 -14.86 -7.62
C ASP A 22 22.23 -16.16 -7.12
N ARG A 23 22.94 -16.95 -6.31
CA ARG A 23 22.37 -18.13 -5.67
C ARG A 23 21.27 -17.79 -4.68
N LEU A 24 21.46 -16.76 -3.85
CA LEU A 24 20.43 -16.29 -2.93
C LEU A 24 19.20 -15.77 -3.69
N THR A 25 19.40 -15.07 -4.80
CA THR A 25 18.31 -14.61 -5.68
C THR A 25 17.50 -15.78 -6.22
N LEU A 26 18.17 -16.85 -6.67
CA LEU A 26 17.52 -18.06 -7.16
C LEU A 26 16.71 -18.75 -6.06
N LEU A 27 17.28 -18.91 -4.87
CA LEU A 27 16.60 -19.53 -3.71
C LEU A 27 15.34 -18.75 -3.30
N LEU A 28 15.33 -17.41 -3.43
CA LEU A 28 14.15 -16.60 -3.14
C LEU A 28 12.99 -16.79 -4.13
N THR A 29 13.25 -17.38 -5.30
CA THR A 29 12.18 -17.74 -6.27
C THR A 29 11.53 -19.08 -5.96
N GLU A 30 12.12 -19.90 -5.07
CA GLU A 30 11.56 -21.18 -4.66
C GLU A 30 10.33 -20.98 -3.73
N PRO A 31 9.41 -21.95 -3.64
CA PRO A 31 8.18 -21.83 -2.84
C PRO A 31 8.41 -21.51 -1.35
N ARG A 32 9.57 -21.94 -0.78
CA ARG A 32 9.96 -21.66 0.60
C ARG A 32 11.02 -20.56 0.74
N GLY A 33 11.31 -19.84 -0.33
CA GLY A 33 12.35 -18.80 -0.33
C GLY A 33 12.10 -17.69 0.68
N ALA A 34 10.84 -17.31 0.87
CA ALA A 34 10.47 -16.28 1.83
C ALA A 34 10.79 -16.67 3.29
N GLU A 35 10.67 -17.96 3.65
CA GLU A 35 10.98 -18.45 4.99
C GLU A 35 12.49 -18.42 5.28
N MET A 36 13.31 -18.42 4.23
CA MET A 36 14.77 -18.43 4.35
C MET A 36 15.36 -17.01 4.50
N VAL A 37 14.61 -15.95 4.24
CA VAL A 37 15.10 -14.57 4.29
C VAL A 37 15.82 -14.23 5.61
N PRO A 38 15.33 -14.59 6.82
CA PRO A 38 16.04 -14.29 8.06
C PRO A 38 17.41 -14.98 8.18
N ALA A 39 17.53 -16.20 7.65
CA ALA A 39 18.80 -16.94 7.64
C ALA A 39 19.78 -16.33 6.63
N MET A 40 19.32 -15.97 5.44
CA MET A 40 20.12 -15.28 4.42
C MET A 40 20.60 -13.92 4.93
N ALA A 41 19.74 -13.15 5.59
CA ALA A 41 20.11 -11.85 6.18
C ALA A 41 21.20 -11.99 7.25
N ARG A 42 21.13 -13.01 8.11
CA ARG A 42 22.20 -13.30 9.09
C ARG A 42 23.52 -13.63 8.40
N LEU A 43 23.48 -14.44 7.35
CA LEU A 43 24.67 -14.76 6.55
C LEU A 43 25.29 -13.49 5.95
N LEU A 44 24.49 -12.64 5.32
CA LEU A 44 24.96 -11.38 4.71
C LEU A 44 25.59 -10.44 5.74
N ARG A 45 24.99 -10.31 6.92
CA ARG A 45 25.59 -9.54 8.03
C ARG A 45 26.90 -10.10 8.52
N THR A 46 27.04 -11.43 8.55
CA THR A 46 28.30 -12.09 8.95
C THR A 46 29.41 -11.87 7.92
N ILE A 47 29.09 -11.87 6.62
CA ILE A 47 30.06 -11.57 5.54
C ILE A 47 30.45 -10.09 5.59
N GLY A 48 29.50 -9.20 5.86
CA GLY A 48 29.73 -7.79 6.15
C GLY A 48 29.61 -6.84 4.96
N VAL A 49 30.24 -5.68 5.10
CA VAL A 49 30.06 -4.49 4.24
C VAL A 49 30.23 -4.76 2.74
N PRO A 50 31.23 -5.53 2.27
CA PRO A 50 31.44 -5.70 0.82
C PRO A 50 30.23 -6.29 0.10
N VAL A 51 29.61 -7.34 0.67
CA VAL A 51 28.43 -7.98 0.07
C VAL A 51 27.19 -7.10 0.18
N LEU A 52 27.04 -6.33 1.26
CA LEU A 52 25.93 -5.38 1.42
C LEU A 52 26.04 -4.22 0.43
N ASN A 53 27.25 -3.70 0.14
CA ASN A 53 27.47 -2.70 -0.89
C ASN A 53 27.04 -3.23 -2.26
N LEU A 54 27.46 -4.44 -2.58
CA LEU A 54 27.11 -5.08 -3.85
C LEU A 54 25.58 -5.32 -3.95
N LEU A 55 24.95 -5.69 -2.84
CA LEU A 55 23.51 -5.85 -2.80
C LEU A 55 22.77 -4.51 -2.98
N GLU A 56 23.30 -3.42 -2.43
CA GLU A 56 22.81 -2.06 -2.64
C GLU A 56 22.90 -1.64 -4.12
N THR A 57 24.02 -1.95 -4.81
CA THR A 57 24.15 -1.65 -6.25
C THR A 57 23.12 -2.39 -7.10
N ARG A 58 22.66 -3.56 -6.68
CA ARG A 58 21.61 -4.32 -7.38
C ARG A 58 20.25 -3.64 -7.39
N LEU A 59 19.99 -2.68 -6.50
CA LEU A 59 18.77 -1.88 -6.50
C LEU A 59 18.60 -1.05 -7.78
N TYR A 60 19.71 -0.76 -8.48
CA TYR A 60 19.72 0.07 -9.69
C TYR A 60 19.84 -0.75 -10.99
N GLU A 61 19.80 -2.08 -10.88
CA GLU A 61 19.88 -2.95 -12.06
C GLU A 61 18.56 -3.01 -12.82
N ALA A 62 18.64 -3.25 -14.14
CA ALA A 62 17.44 -3.47 -14.97
C ALA A 62 16.76 -4.83 -14.74
N ARG A 63 17.46 -5.78 -14.09
CA ARG A 63 16.93 -7.14 -13.85
C ARG A 63 16.03 -7.17 -12.64
N ARG A 64 14.72 -7.11 -12.87
CA ARG A 64 13.68 -7.09 -11.84
C ARG A 64 13.85 -8.15 -10.73
N GLN A 65 14.23 -9.39 -11.08
CA GLN A 65 14.42 -10.45 -10.07
C GLN A 65 15.56 -10.12 -9.10
N ARG A 66 16.66 -9.52 -9.57
CA ARG A 66 17.77 -9.09 -8.72
C ARG A 66 17.40 -7.92 -7.82
N VAL A 67 16.65 -6.96 -8.35
CA VAL A 67 16.12 -5.83 -7.57
C VAL A 67 15.17 -6.34 -6.48
N THR A 68 14.23 -7.21 -6.83
CA THR A 68 13.30 -7.84 -5.86
C THR A 68 14.05 -8.57 -4.74
N ALA A 69 15.07 -9.34 -5.08
CA ALA A 69 15.90 -10.04 -4.10
C ALA A 69 16.69 -9.06 -3.23
N ALA A 70 17.26 -8.01 -3.83
CA ALA A 70 17.98 -6.97 -3.10
C ALA A 70 17.09 -6.25 -2.09
N ILE A 71 15.87 -5.86 -2.47
CA ILE A 71 14.89 -5.24 -1.57
C ILE A 71 14.64 -6.15 -0.36
N LYS A 72 14.26 -7.42 -0.56
CA LYS A 72 13.94 -8.36 0.52
C LYS A 72 15.13 -8.61 1.44
N LEU A 73 16.31 -8.82 0.87
CA LEU A 73 17.52 -9.14 1.62
C LEU A 73 18.05 -7.92 2.40
N LEU A 74 18.03 -6.72 1.79
CA LEU A 74 18.41 -5.49 2.48
C LEU A 74 17.42 -5.11 3.57
N ALA A 75 16.11 -5.24 3.34
CA ALA A 75 15.11 -4.99 4.36
C ALA A 75 15.37 -5.82 5.64
N ALA A 76 15.81 -7.07 5.48
CA ALA A 76 16.11 -7.94 6.60
C ALA A 76 17.55 -7.80 7.14
N ALA A 77 18.54 -7.47 6.30
CA ALA A 77 19.95 -7.43 6.69
C ALA A 77 20.43 -6.04 7.12
N ASP A 78 20.06 -5.00 6.39
CA ASP A 78 20.46 -3.60 6.61
C ASP A 78 19.39 -2.66 6.02
N PRO A 79 18.28 -2.44 6.75
CA PRO A 79 17.17 -1.60 6.29
C PRO A 79 17.55 -0.15 5.96
N GLU A 80 18.57 0.40 6.64
CA GLU A 80 19.06 1.77 6.39
C GLU A 80 19.66 1.90 4.97
N ARG A 81 20.31 0.85 4.47
CA ARG A 81 20.76 0.81 3.07
C ARG A 81 19.60 0.75 2.10
N LEU A 82 18.56 -0.01 2.42
CA LEU A 82 17.36 -0.04 1.59
C LEU A 82 16.68 1.33 1.55
N LEU A 83 16.59 2.05 2.67
CA LEU A 83 16.04 3.42 2.72
C LEU A 83 16.82 4.38 1.82
N ARG A 84 18.17 4.36 1.90
CA ARG A 84 18.99 5.19 1.02
C ARG A 84 18.84 4.82 -0.46
N GLY A 85 18.77 3.53 -0.75
CA GLY A 85 18.51 3.02 -2.09
C GLY A 85 17.15 3.43 -2.63
N LEU A 86 16.12 3.32 -1.79
CA LEU A 86 14.76 3.75 -2.11
C LEU A 86 14.71 5.24 -2.48
N ALA A 87 15.30 6.10 -1.67
CA ALA A 87 15.33 7.54 -1.92
C ALA A 87 15.95 7.92 -3.28
N ARG A 88 16.90 7.12 -3.76
CA ARG A 88 17.57 7.38 -5.05
C ARG A 88 16.89 6.71 -6.24
N ALA A 89 16.24 5.58 -6.03
CA ALA A 89 15.70 4.75 -7.09
C ALA A 89 14.18 4.89 -7.30
N MET A 90 13.48 5.56 -6.38
CA MET A 90 12.02 5.62 -6.33
C MET A 90 11.41 5.97 -7.69
N ALA A 91 11.84 7.09 -8.29
CA ALA A 91 11.31 7.57 -9.57
C ALA A 91 11.57 6.61 -10.74
N SER A 92 12.61 5.77 -10.66
CA SER A 92 12.96 4.80 -11.72
C SER A 92 12.29 3.44 -11.54
N TRP A 93 11.76 3.14 -10.36
CA TRP A 93 11.15 1.85 -10.07
C TRP A 93 9.69 1.79 -10.54
N GLU A 94 9.32 0.67 -11.11
CA GLU A 94 7.92 0.35 -11.29
C GLU A 94 7.22 0.32 -9.91
N TRP A 95 5.96 0.74 -9.88
CA TRP A 95 5.17 0.86 -8.64
C TRP A 95 5.19 -0.40 -7.74
N ASN A 96 5.27 -1.60 -8.32
CA ASN A 96 5.31 -2.86 -7.56
C ASN A 96 6.64 -3.09 -6.82
N LEU A 97 7.76 -2.53 -7.31
CA LEU A 97 9.02 -2.52 -6.57
C LEU A 97 8.96 -1.49 -5.45
N GLN A 98 8.33 -0.33 -5.70
CA GLN A 98 8.04 0.66 -4.68
C GLN A 98 7.18 0.05 -3.56
N ASP A 99 6.06 -0.60 -3.90
CA ASP A 99 5.16 -1.28 -2.95
C ASP A 99 5.89 -2.35 -2.13
N LEU A 100 6.73 -3.15 -2.78
CA LEU A 100 7.52 -4.17 -2.10
C LEU A 100 8.47 -3.53 -1.08
N ALA A 101 9.23 -2.50 -1.48
CA ALA A 101 10.22 -1.86 -0.60
C ALA A 101 9.54 -1.18 0.61
N ILE A 102 8.48 -0.43 0.37
CA ILE A 102 7.72 0.25 1.43
C ILE A 102 7.08 -0.78 2.37
N SER A 103 6.49 -1.86 1.82
CA SER A 103 5.91 -2.94 2.61
C SER A 103 6.94 -3.65 3.49
N GLU A 104 8.13 -3.93 2.97
CA GLU A 104 9.21 -4.57 3.73
C GLU A 104 9.74 -3.63 4.84
N LEU A 105 9.89 -2.33 4.56
CA LEU A 105 10.33 -1.34 5.54
C LEU A 105 9.28 -1.08 6.62
N ALA A 106 7.99 -1.14 6.28
CA ALA A 106 6.89 -0.95 7.22
C ALA A 106 6.65 -2.15 8.17
N ARG A 107 7.35 -3.29 7.98
CA ARG A 107 7.19 -4.45 8.86
C ARG A 107 7.74 -4.18 10.26
N PRO A 108 6.99 -4.48 11.34
CA PRO A 108 7.43 -4.27 12.71
C PRO A 108 8.70 -5.06 13.09
N SER A 109 8.99 -6.15 12.36
CA SER A 109 10.18 -6.99 12.60
C SER A 109 11.48 -6.36 12.10
N ASN A 110 11.42 -5.30 11.31
CA ASN A 110 12.59 -4.61 10.81
C ASN A 110 13.09 -3.61 11.87
N SER A 111 14.39 -3.64 12.12
CA SER A 111 15.06 -2.78 13.10
C SER A 111 15.24 -1.32 12.64
N THR A 112 14.67 -0.97 11.51
CA THR A 112 14.67 0.42 11.03
C THR A 112 13.88 1.27 12.01
N SER A 113 14.44 2.41 12.39
CA SER A 113 13.67 3.41 13.10
C SER A 113 12.47 3.82 12.25
N ALA A 114 11.27 3.72 12.82
CA ALA A 114 10.06 4.20 12.14
C ALA A 114 10.21 5.67 11.71
N GLN A 115 10.96 6.45 12.50
CA GLN A 115 11.29 7.85 12.22
C GLN A 115 12.17 8.00 10.97
N SER A 116 13.22 7.18 10.82
CA SER A 116 14.08 7.22 9.62
C SER A 116 13.31 6.87 8.35
N ALA A 117 12.43 5.87 8.44
CA ALA A 117 11.58 5.48 7.31
C ALA A 117 10.59 6.60 6.94
N ALA A 118 9.91 7.19 7.92
CA ALA A 118 8.95 8.26 7.74
C ALA A 118 9.60 9.52 7.14
N PHE A 119 10.80 9.90 7.61
CA PHE A 119 11.57 11.01 7.05
C PHE A 119 11.90 10.79 5.57
N VAL A 120 12.37 9.60 5.20
CA VAL A 120 12.65 9.28 3.78
C VAL A 120 11.34 9.28 2.98
N PHE A 121 10.26 8.69 3.51
CA PHE A 121 8.98 8.67 2.81
C PHE A 121 8.42 10.08 2.59
N SER A 122 8.57 11.00 3.54
CA SER A 122 8.17 12.40 3.36
C SER A 122 8.94 13.06 2.21
N ALA A 123 10.24 12.81 2.13
CA ALA A 123 11.10 13.41 1.09
C ALA A 123 10.78 12.94 -0.33
N ILE A 124 10.30 11.68 -0.49
CA ILE A 124 10.03 11.09 -1.80
C ILE A 124 8.54 10.94 -2.12
N LEU A 125 7.65 11.48 -1.29
CA LEU A 125 6.21 11.31 -1.40
C LEU A 125 5.65 11.81 -2.74
N ALA A 126 6.19 12.93 -3.26
CA ALA A 126 5.79 13.50 -4.54
C ALA A 126 6.20 12.64 -5.75
N ASP A 127 7.32 11.92 -5.64
CA ASP A 127 7.86 11.06 -6.70
C ASP A 127 7.27 9.65 -6.68
N ALA A 128 6.51 9.34 -5.62
CA ALA A 128 5.94 8.02 -5.42
C ALA A 128 4.73 7.78 -6.32
N HIS A 129 4.59 6.54 -6.79
CA HIS A 129 3.40 6.16 -7.54
C HIS A 129 2.14 6.26 -6.66
N PRO A 130 1.01 6.82 -7.14
CA PRO A 130 -0.21 7.01 -6.34
C PRO A 130 -0.71 5.77 -5.58
N MET A 131 -0.43 4.59 -6.10
CA MET A 131 -0.81 3.32 -5.47
C MET A 131 -0.10 3.02 -4.15
N VAL A 132 1.10 3.55 -3.93
CA VAL A 132 1.90 3.30 -2.71
C VAL A 132 1.82 4.45 -1.71
N VAL A 133 1.40 5.63 -2.16
CA VAL A 133 1.30 6.84 -1.34
C VAL A 133 0.46 6.65 -0.07
N PRO A 134 -0.72 5.98 -0.08
CA PRO A 134 -1.50 5.80 1.15
C PRO A 134 -0.73 5.10 2.28
N MET A 135 0.10 4.11 1.94
CA MET A 135 0.90 3.40 2.92
C MET A 135 2.05 4.25 3.45
N MET A 136 2.67 5.07 2.58
CA MET A 136 3.71 6.02 3.00
C MET A 136 3.13 7.05 3.96
N ILE A 137 1.97 7.63 3.65
CA ILE A 137 1.26 8.60 4.50
C ILE A 137 0.91 7.98 5.87
N ASP A 138 0.44 6.73 5.90
CA ASP A 138 0.16 6.06 7.17
C ASP A 138 1.43 5.93 8.03
N GLN A 139 2.59 5.56 7.45
CA GLN A 139 3.86 5.49 8.18
C GLN A 139 4.34 6.86 8.65
N ILE A 140 4.23 7.89 7.83
CA ILE A 140 4.54 9.29 8.17
C ILE A 140 3.70 9.74 9.37
N GLY A 141 2.38 9.52 9.34
CA GLY A 141 1.48 9.88 10.43
C GLY A 141 1.71 9.09 11.71
N LEU A 142 2.04 7.80 11.61
CA LEU A 142 2.35 6.96 12.79
C LEU A 142 3.66 7.35 13.46
N ALA A 143 4.67 7.75 12.69
CA ALA A 143 5.95 8.23 13.19
C ALA A 143 5.91 9.71 13.61
N GLN A 144 4.81 10.42 13.36
CA GLN A 144 4.66 11.85 13.63
C GLN A 144 5.75 12.70 12.93
N GLU A 145 6.03 12.43 11.65
CA GLU A 145 7.06 13.11 10.88
C GLU A 145 6.56 14.48 10.40
N THR A 146 6.86 15.53 11.17
CA THR A 146 6.30 16.88 10.97
C THR A 146 6.79 17.57 9.70
N THR A 147 7.92 17.16 9.11
CA THR A 147 8.41 17.76 7.86
C THR A 147 7.47 17.51 6.68
N ALA A 148 6.59 16.50 6.78
CA ALA A 148 5.59 16.19 5.78
C ALA A 148 4.32 17.07 5.85
N VAL A 149 4.11 17.83 6.93
CA VAL A 149 2.86 18.58 7.16
C VAL A 149 2.46 19.47 5.98
N PRO A 150 3.34 20.30 5.40
CA PRO A 150 2.95 21.17 4.27
C PRO A 150 2.46 20.37 3.06
N GLN A 151 3.14 19.27 2.73
CA GLN A 151 2.79 18.42 1.60
C GLN A 151 1.49 17.63 1.85
N LEU A 152 1.30 17.15 3.08
CA LEU A 152 0.04 16.49 3.46
C LEU A 152 -1.14 17.46 3.43
N MET A 153 -0.95 18.73 3.80
CA MET A 153 -1.97 19.77 3.65
C MET A 153 -2.32 20.03 2.18
N GLU A 154 -1.34 20.09 1.29
CA GLU A 154 -1.57 20.23 -0.15
C GLU A 154 -2.38 19.04 -0.71
N ILE A 155 -2.02 17.81 -0.34
CA ILE A 155 -2.75 16.60 -0.74
C ILE A 155 -4.19 16.65 -0.18
N ALA A 156 -4.37 16.97 1.10
CA ALA A 156 -5.67 17.06 1.76
C ALA A 156 -6.59 18.08 1.08
N ALA A 157 -6.05 19.23 0.70
CA ALA A 157 -6.75 20.28 -0.03
C ALA A 157 -7.14 19.89 -1.48
N GLY A 158 -6.53 18.79 -2.02
CA GLY A 158 -6.70 18.40 -3.42
C GLY A 158 -5.87 19.24 -4.38
N GLY A 159 -4.89 20.00 -3.90
CA GLY A 159 -4.00 20.84 -4.69
C GLY A 159 -2.94 20.05 -5.47
N HIS A 160 -2.57 18.87 -4.99
CA HIS A 160 -1.54 18.05 -5.61
C HIS A 160 -2.01 17.46 -6.95
N GLU A 161 -1.22 17.62 -8.01
CA GLU A 161 -1.62 17.30 -9.39
C GLU A 161 -2.01 15.83 -9.58
N THR A 162 -1.22 14.90 -9.04
CA THR A 162 -1.38 13.45 -9.24
C THR A 162 -2.06 12.73 -8.07
N LEU A 163 -2.18 13.35 -6.89
CA LEU A 163 -2.68 12.72 -5.66
C LEU A 163 -4.06 13.27 -5.24
N ARG A 164 -4.96 13.47 -6.21
CA ARG A 164 -6.32 14.01 -5.99
C ARG A 164 -7.35 12.96 -5.59
N ASP A 165 -6.97 11.68 -5.55
CA ASP A 165 -7.89 10.60 -5.16
C ASP A 165 -8.43 10.82 -3.75
N LEU A 166 -9.74 10.64 -3.59
CA LEU A 166 -10.45 10.87 -2.33
C LEU A 166 -9.83 10.08 -1.17
N PHE A 167 -9.41 8.84 -1.43
CA PHE A 167 -8.82 8.00 -0.39
C PHE A 167 -7.45 8.51 0.04
N VAL A 168 -6.62 8.99 -0.89
CA VAL A 168 -5.30 9.60 -0.59
C VAL A 168 -5.49 10.87 0.23
N ARG A 169 -6.47 11.72 -0.13
CA ARG A 169 -6.82 12.93 0.62
C ARG A 169 -7.26 12.60 2.05
N ILE A 170 -8.12 11.60 2.23
CA ILE A 170 -8.55 11.13 3.56
C ILE A 170 -7.34 10.65 4.36
N LYS A 171 -6.42 9.89 3.76
CA LYS A 171 -5.20 9.44 4.44
C LYS A 171 -4.31 10.59 4.89
N ALA A 172 -4.16 11.62 4.07
CA ALA A 172 -3.43 12.83 4.45
C ALA A 172 -4.09 13.54 5.64
N ILE A 173 -5.41 13.69 5.64
CA ILE A 173 -6.18 14.26 6.75
C ILE A 173 -6.00 13.43 8.04
N GLU A 174 -6.14 12.11 7.97
CA GLU A 174 -5.93 11.21 9.11
C GLU A 174 -4.50 11.33 9.67
N ALA A 175 -3.49 11.46 8.81
CA ALA A 175 -2.11 11.64 9.23
C ALA A 175 -1.91 12.98 9.93
N LEU A 176 -2.44 14.08 9.39
CA LEU A 176 -2.41 15.41 10.01
C LEU A 176 -3.05 15.40 11.41
N GLY A 177 -4.18 14.71 11.58
CA GLY A 177 -4.83 14.53 12.88
C GLY A 177 -3.95 13.76 13.87
N ARG A 178 -3.35 12.62 13.44
CA ARG A 178 -2.46 11.81 14.28
C ARG A 178 -1.20 12.57 14.71
N MET A 179 -0.67 13.42 13.83
CA MET A 179 0.50 14.28 14.11
C MET A 179 0.14 15.50 14.95
N GLN A 180 -1.14 15.73 15.21
CA GLN A 180 -1.65 16.92 15.90
C GLN A 180 -1.14 18.22 15.25
N ALA A 181 -1.15 18.26 13.91
CA ALA A 181 -0.64 19.36 13.11
C ALA A 181 -1.53 20.61 13.26
N GLY A 182 -1.18 21.50 14.19
CA GLY A 182 -1.93 22.73 14.46
C GLY A 182 -2.05 23.63 13.23
N GLU A 183 -1.06 23.62 12.35
CA GLU A 183 -1.03 24.37 11.10
C GLU A 183 -2.14 23.96 10.13
N ALA A 184 -2.68 22.74 10.26
CA ALA A 184 -3.73 22.22 9.40
C ALA A 184 -5.15 22.62 9.83
N VAL A 185 -5.34 23.24 11.00
CA VAL A 185 -6.67 23.51 11.59
C VAL A 185 -7.56 24.32 10.64
N GLU A 186 -7.08 25.42 10.08
CA GLU A 186 -7.87 26.27 9.16
C GLU A 186 -8.29 25.50 7.90
N LEU A 187 -7.38 24.69 7.34
CA LEU A 187 -7.70 23.82 6.21
C LEU A 187 -8.80 22.82 6.58
N LEU A 188 -8.66 22.15 7.72
CA LEU A 188 -9.61 21.14 8.17
C LEU A 188 -11.00 21.72 8.44
N ILE A 189 -11.08 22.93 9.05
CA ILE A 189 -12.34 23.67 9.20
C ILE A 189 -12.97 23.94 7.83
N THR A 190 -12.19 24.44 6.88
CA THR A 190 -12.67 24.68 5.52
C THR A 190 -13.21 23.40 4.84
N LEU A 191 -12.57 22.25 5.08
CA LEU A 191 -13.04 20.98 4.53
C LEU A 191 -14.34 20.48 5.19
N VAL A 192 -14.57 20.77 6.46
CA VAL A 192 -15.81 20.44 7.19
C VAL A 192 -16.96 21.35 6.78
N GLU A 193 -16.75 22.66 6.79
CA GLU A 193 -17.80 23.66 6.59
C GLU A 193 -18.10 23.93 5.11
N GLY A 194 -17.13 23.65 4.24
CA GLY A 194 -17.15 24.07 2.84
C GLY A 194 -16.61 25.50 2.66
N ARG A 195 -16.29 25.86 1.44
CA ARG A 195 -15.90 27.24 1.11
C ARG A 195 -17.15 28.08 0.90
N GLU A 196 -17.23 29.21 1.61
CA GLU A 196 -18.27 30.21 1.36
C GLU A 196 -18.29 30.59 -0.14
N GLY A 197 -19.49 30.52 -0.73
CA GLY A 197 -19.70 30.89 -2.14
C GLY A 197 -19.52 29.80 -3.18
N LEU A 198 -19.08 28.57 -2.80
CA LEU A 198 -19.05 27.43 -3.71
C LEU A 198 -20.23 26.51 -3.42
N SER A 199 -21.03 26.23 -4.45
CA SER A 199 -22.18 25.31 -4.40
C SER A 199 -21.78 23.83 -4.21
N TYR A 200 -20.50 23.53 -4.04
CA TYR A 200 -19.96 22.19 -3.96
C TYR A 200 -19.44 21.89 -2.56
N ALA A 201 -20.12 21.00 -1.86
CA ALA A 201 -19.64 20.46 -0.59
C ALA A 201 -18.67 19.29 -0.83
N GLU A 202 -17.58 19.24 -0.07
CA GLU A 202 -16.66 18.10 -0.09
C GLU A 202 -17.41 16.79 0.26
N PRO A 203 -16.95 15.64 -0.28
CA PRO A 203 -17.56 14.35 0.01
C PRO A 203 -17.68 14.07 1.50
N LEU A 204 -18.79 13.45 1.91
CA LEU A 204 -19.12 13.23 3.31
C LEU A 204 -18.00 12.48 4.08
N GLY A 205 -17.34 11.50 3.43
CA GLY A 205 -16.24 10.77 4.04
C GLY A 205 -15.00 11.63 4.30
N LEU A 206 -14.72 12.62 3.44
CA LEU A 206 -13.60 13.54 3.63
C LEU A 206 -13.91 14.54 4.75
N ARG A 207 -15.14 15.05 4.79
CA ARG A 207 -15.61 15.94 5.86
C ARG A 207 -15.57 15.25 7.23
N ALA A 208 -16.00 13.99 7.32
CA ALA A 208 -15.92 13.20 8.54
C ALA A 208 -14.47 12.98 9.00
N ALA A 209 -13.57 12.66 8.07
CA ALA A 209 -12.14 12.52 8.39
C ALA A 209 -11.52 13.84 8.88
N ALA A 210 -11.88 14.97 8.27
CA ALA A 210 -11.42 16.29 8.68
C ALA A 210 -11.89 16.65 10.10
N GLU A 211 -13.11 16.30 10.43
CA GLU A 211 -13.65 16.52 11.77
C GLU A 211 -13.02 15.62 12.83
N ASP A 212 -12.78 14.34 12.52
CA ASP A 212 -12.04 13.45 13.40
C ASP A 212 -10.60 13.97 13.63
N ALA A 213 -9.95 14.49 12.60
CA ALA A 213 -8.62 15.11 12.71
C ALA A 213 -8.64 16.38 13.59
N LEU A 214 -9.62 17.28 13.42
CA LEU A 214 -9.79 18.45 14.29
C LEU A 214 -10.00 18.03 15.75
N SER A 215 -10.83 17.02 15.99
CA SER A 215 -11.09 16.47 17.31
C SER A 215 -9.80 15.98 18.00
N LEU A 216 -8.90 15.33 17.24
CA LEU A 216 -7.60 14.89 17.73
C LEU A 216 -6.66 16.08 18.05
N ILE A 217 -6.62 17.09 17.18
CA ILE A 217 -5.75 18.27 17.36
C ILE A 217 -6.21 19.13 18.53
N GLU A 218 -7.52 19.38 18.63
CA GLU A 218 -8.10 20.25 19.65
C GLU A 218 -8.40 19.53 20.97
N HIS A 219 -8.18 18.23 21.05
CA HIS A 219 -8.53 17.38 22.22
C HIS A 219 -10.02 17.47 22.62
N ARG A 220 -10.89 17.70 21.64
CA ARG A 220 -12.35 17.78 21.84
C ARG A 220 -13.01 16.47 21.43
N PRO A 221 -14.07 16.04 22.11
CA PRO A 221 -14.87 14.91 21.64
C PRO A 221 -15.51 15.28 20.29
N SER A 222 -15.34 14.42 19.28
CA SER A 222 -16.02 14.54 18.00
C SER A 222 -17.54 14.38 18.24
N SER A 223 -18.29 15.46 18.13
CA SER A 223 -19.71 15.50 18.50
C SER A 223 -20.61 15.92 17.36
N SER A 224 -20.18 15.86 16.13
CA SER A 224 -20.84 16.58 15.10
C SER A 224 -21.90 15.82 14.33
N ARG A 225 -22.74 16.64 13.69
CA ARG A 225 -23.78 16.22 12.75
C ARG A 225 -23.18 15.53 11.50
N VAL A 226 -21.95 15.89 11.11
CA VAL A 226 -21.28 15.31 9.94
C VAL A 226 -20.91 13.85 10.23
N ARG A 227 -20.34 13.59 11.42
CA ARG A 227 -20.02 12.21 11.84
C ARG A 227 -21.29 11.36 11.99
N ALA A 228 -22.32 11.88 12.65
CA ALA A 228 -23.59 11.18 12.77
C ALA A 228 -24.23 10.88 11.41
N ALA A 229 -24.16 11.81 10.44
CA ALA A 229 -24.62 11.60 9.08
C ALA A 229 -23.76 10.56 8.33
N TYR A 230 -22.42 10.57 8.52
CA TYR A 230 -21.53 9.57 7.95
C TYR A 230 -21.77 8.18 8.56
N GLU A 231 -21.89 8.10 9.88
CA GLU A 231 -22.19 6.84 10.59
C GLU A 231 -23.55 6.27 10.19
N SER A 232 -24.59 7.09 10.08
CA SER A 232 -25.91 6.63 9.63
C SER A 232 -25.93 6.22 8.16
N SER A 233 -25.12 6.84 7.29
CA SER A 233 -24.92 6.39 5.91
C SER A 233 -24.03 5.16 5.81
N SER A 234 -23.17 4.92 6.83
CA SER A 234 -22.21 3.82 6.90
C SER A 234 -22.75 2.63 7.71
N GLN A 235 -23.78 2.81 8.55
CA GLN A 235 -24.43 1.73 9.30
C GLN A 235 -25.17 0.72 8.41
N SER A 236 -25.46 1.10 7.17
CA SER A 236 -25.78 0.14 6.12
C SER A 236 -24.56 -0.67 5.63
N ASN A 237 -23.34 -0.33 6.03
CA ASN A 237 -22.07 -0.87 5.55
C ASN A 237 -21.05 -1.15 6.66
N SER A 238 -21.47 -1.90 7.71
CA SER A 238 -20.68 -2.71 8.65
C SER A 238 -19.18 -2.44 8.87
N SER A 239 -18.82 -2.26 10.09
CA SER A 239 -17.95 -3.02 11.03
C SER A 239 -16.54 -3.48 10.62
N TYR A 240 -15.90 -3.00 9.55
CA TYR A 240 -14.45 -3.22 9.36
C TYR A 240 -13.77 -1.95 8.89
N ASN A 241 -13.33 -1.16 9.85
CA ASN A 241 -12.39 -0.04 9.64
C ASN A 241 -10.95 -0.60 9.45
N ILE A 242 -10.77 -1.52 8.49
CA ILE A 242 -9.44 -1.93 8.08
C ILE A 242 -8.93 -0.84 7.14
N PRO A 243 -7.83 -0.16 7.48
CA PRO A 243 -7.25 0.85 6.59
C PRO A 243 -6.94 0.19 5.25
N ARG A 244 -7.50 0.75 4.17
CA ARG A 244 -7.30 0.24 2.82
C ARG A 244 -5.84 0.46 2.41
N ARG A 245 -5.19 -0.61 1.98
CA ARG A 245 -3.80 -0.55 1.51
C ARG A 245 -3.68 0.06 0.10
N TYR A 246 -4.73 -0.04 -0.71
CA TYR A 246 -4.71 0.35 -2.11
C TYR A 246 -5.86 1.27 -2.48
N VAL A 247 -5.56 2.25 -3.32
CA VAL A 247 -6.55 3.15 -3.91
C VAL A 247 -7.60 2.35 -4.69
N ARG A 248 -8.87 2.66 -4.52
CA ARG A 248 -9.98 2.12 -5.32
C ARG A 248 -10.32 3.04 -6.46
N VAL A 249 -10.44 2.45 -7.63
CA VAL A 249 -10.85 3.13 -8.85
C VAL A 249 -12.31 2.80 -9.10
N PRO A 250 -13.22 3.78 -9.10
CA PRO A 250 -14.57 3.58 -9.59
C PRO A 250 -14.51 3.28 -11.08
N LEU A 251 -15.38 2.39 -11.56
CA LEU A 251 -15.47 2.03 -12.96
C LEU A 251 -16.71 2.73 -13.55
N GLU A 252 -16.52 3.61 -14.53
CA GLU A 252 -17.61 4.28 -15.24
C GLU A 252 -18.59 3.25 -15.84
N SER A 253 -18.05 2.17 -16.38
CA SER A 253 -18.82 1.01 -16.83
C SER A 253 -18.41 -0.21 -16.01
N PRO A 254 -19.36 -0.80 -15.21
CA PRO A 254 -19.06 -1.98 -14.43
C PRO A 254 -18.54 -3.14 -15.27
N LEU A 255 -17.43 -3.75 -14.85
CA LEU A 255 -16.86 -4.90 -15.52
C LEU A 255 -17.67 -6.16 -15.21
N ARG A 256 -17.86 -7.00 -16.23
CA ARG A 256 -18.49 -8.31 -16.04
C ARG A 256 -17.56 -9.22 -15.23
N ALA A 257 -18.14 -9.91 -14.27
CA ALA A 257 -17.43 -10.88 -13.45
C ALA A 257 -18.24 -12.18 -13.36
N GLN A 258 -17.53 -13.30 -13.26
CA GLN A 258 -18.13 -14.61 -13.04
C GLN A 258 -17.57 -15.21 -11.76
N ILE A 259 -18.44 -15.64 -10.88
CA ILE A 259 -18.09 -16.35 -9.64
C ILE A 259 -18.15 -17.84 -9.94
N GLU A 260 -17.07 -18.58 -9.67
CA GLU A 260 -17.02 -20.04 -9.89
C GLU A 260 -18.04 -20.76 -8.98
N GLY A 261 -18.73 -21.75 -9.54
CA GLY A 261 -19.75 -22.53 -8.81
C GLY A 261 -21.10 -21.83 -8.59
N ALA A 262 -21.29 -20.62 -9.14
CA ALA A 262 -22.60 -19.99 -9.20
C ALA A 262 -23.29 -20.33 -10.53
N PRO A 263 -24.62 -20.61 -10.53
CA PRO A 263 -25.39 -20.63 -11.80
C PRO A 263 -25.19 -19.28 -12.48
N ALA A 264 -25.15 -19.27 -13.80
CA ALA A 264 -24.70 -18.21 -14.71
C ALA A 264 -25.28 -16.79 -14.45
N GLY A 265 -25.03 -16.25 -13.26
CA GLY A 265 -25.35 -14.89 -12.87
C GLY A 265 -24.09 -14.04 -13.01
N LEU A 266 -24.13 -13.13 -13.98
CA LEU A 266 -23.03 -12.18 -14.20
C LEU A 266 -22.96 -11.20 -13.03
N ALA A 267 -21.99 -11.38 -12.14
CA ALA A 267 -21.63 -10.35 -11.18
C ALA A 267 -21.01 -9.16 -11.93
N ARG A 268 -21.10 -7.98 -11.33
CA ARG A 268 -20.53 -6.74 -11.88
C ARG A 268 -19.56 -6.14 -10.88
N VAL A 269 -18.39 -5.75 -11.35
CA VAL A 269 -17.40 -5.00 -10.56
C VAL A 269 -17.69 -3.52 -10.71
N LYS A 270 -18.09 -2.84 -9.65
CA LYS A 270 -18.36 -1.39 -9.63
C LYS A 270 -17.10 -0.57 -9.35
N SER A 271 -16.22 -1.09 -8.51
CA SER A 271 -14.92 -0.48 -8.24
C SER A 271 -13.87 -1.55 -7.99
N ILE A 272 -12.63 -1.24 -8.31
CA ILE A 272 -11.52 -2.19 -8.21
C ILE A 272 -10.27 -1.50 -7.68
N SER A 273 -9.43 -2.26 -6.97
CA SER A 273 -8.11 -1.86 -6.54
C SER A 273 -7.15 -3.04 -6.71
N LEU A 274 -5.89 -2.87 -6.36
CA LEU A 274 -4.94 -4.00 -6.38
C LEU A 274 -5.20 -5.05 -5.29
N GLY A 275 -5.90 -4.68 -4.22
CA GLY A 275 -6.16 -5.57 -3.08
C GLY A 275 -7.60 -6.05 -2.99
N GLY A 276 -8.54 -5.54 -3.82
CA GLY A 276 -9.93 -5.93 -3.71
C GLY A 276 -10.85 -5.24 -4.70
N ALA A 277 -12.13 -5.61 -4.67
CA ALA A 277 -13.16 -5.05 -5.52
C ALA A 277 -14.47 -4.86 -4.74
N TYR A 278 -15.37 -4.05 -5.30
CA TYR A 278 -16.77 -4.02 -4.90
C TYR A 278 -17.61 -4.65 -5.98
N LEU A 279 -18.34 -5.70 -5.60
CA LEU A 279 -19.12 -6.55 -6.51
C LEU A 279 -20.60 -6.35 -6.29
N GLU A 280 -21.32 -6.10 -7.37
CA GLU A 280 -22.76 -6.33 -7.45
C GLU A 280 -22.98 -7.78 -7.92
N SER A 281 -23.64 -8.60 -7.11
CA SER A 281 -23.88 -10.02 -7.41
C SER A 281 -25.34 -10.39 -7.20
N PRO A 282 -25.97 -11.11 -8.13
CA PRO A 282 -27.30 -11.65 -7.92
C PRO A 282 -27.34 -12.78 -6.86
N ARG A 283 -26.18 -13.39 -6.57
CA ARG A 283 -26.03 -14.37 -5.50
C ARG A 283 -25.83 -13.64 -4.16
N LYS A 284 -26.57 -14.03 -3.14
CA LYS A 284 -26.28 -13.61 -1.76
C LYS A 284 -24.94 -14.21 -1.35
N LEU A 285 -24.00 -13.33 -1.04
CA LEU A 285 -22.70 -13.67 -0.47
C LEU A 285 -22.76 -13.42 1.04
N SER A 286 -21.95 -14.15 1.81
CA SER A 286 -21.81 -13.96 3.26
C SER A 286 -20.40 -13.49 3.59
N VAL A 287 -20.25 -12.68 4.64
CA VAL A 287 -18.91 -12.27 5.11
C VAL A 287 -18.12 -13.52 5.51
N GLY A 288 -16.88 -13.62 5.01
CA GLY A 288 -16.01 -14.78 5.19
C GLY A 288 -16.06 -15.78 4.01
N ASP A 289 -17.05 -15.68 3.11
CA ASP A 289 -17.09 -16.55 1.93
C ASP A 289 -15.82 -16.40 1.10
N SER A 290 -15.20 -17.54 0.75
CA SER A 290 -14.11 -17.58 -0.23
C SER A 290 -14.70 -17.86 -1.61
N ILE A 291 -14.44 -16.95 -2.54
CA ILE A 291 -14.95 -17.02 -3.92
C ILE A 291 -13.80 -16.98 -4.92
N LYS A 292 -13.91 -17.78 -5.97
CA LYS A 292 -13.06 -17.61 -7.14
C LYS A 292 -13.79 -16.74 -8.14
N LEU A 293 -13.11 -15.70 -8.62
CA LEU A 293 -13.67 -14.65 -9.45
C LEU A 293 -12.87 -14.52 -10.75
N GLU A 294 -13.57 -14.56 -11.88
CA GLU A 294 -13.04 -14.20 -13.20
C GLU A 294 -13.61 -12.82 -13.56
N VAL A 295 -12.76 -11.81 -13.72
CA VAL A 295 -13.14 -10.48 -14.21
C VAL A 295 -12.73 -10.34 -15.65
N ARG A 296 -13.63 -9.81 -16.49
CA ARG A 296 -13.37 -9.58 -17.91
C ARG A 296 -13.23 -8.09 -18.20
N SER A 297 -12.08 -7.72 -18.78
CA SER A 297 -11.81 -6.39 -19.30
C SER A 297 -11.50 -6.48 -20.80
N GLY A 298 -12.50 -6.26 -21.64
CA GLY A 298 -12.44 -6.54 -23.09
C GLY A 298 -12.20 -8.03 -23.34
N LEU A 299 -11.16 -8.35 -24.11
CA LEU A 299 -10.74 -9.73 -24.40
C LEU A 299 -9.90 -10.37 -23.30
N ARG A 300 -9.51 -9.61 -22.27
CA ARG A 300 -8.64 -10.10 -21.19
C ARG A 300 -9.46 -10.65 -20.04
N LYS A 301 -9.01 -11.78 -19.50
CA LYS A 301 -9.54 -12.41 -18.30
C LYS A 301 -8.53 -12.28 -17.17
N ILE A 302 -9.00 -11.96 -15.98
CA ILE A 302 -8.22 -11.84 -14.74
C ILE A 302 -8.87 -12.75 -13.72
N ASN A 303 -8.11 -13.71 -13.19
CA ASN A 303 -8.62 -14.68 -12.23
C ASN A 303 -7.98 -14.47 -10.86
N PHE A 304 -8.80 -14.51 -9.82
CA PHE A 304 -8.34 -14.40 -8.45
C PHE A 304 -9.27 -15.13 -7.47
N THR A 305 -8.70 -15.53 -6.35
CA THR A 305 -9.46 -15.96 -5.18
C THR A 305 -9.65 -14.75 -4.27
N ALA A 306 -10.87 -14.51 -3.82
CA ALA A 306 -11.20 -13.40 -2.97
C ALA A 306 -12.03 -13.85 -1.77
N VAL A 307 -11.94 -13.12 -0.66
CA VAL A 307 -12.77 -13.31 0.54
C VAL A 307 -13.71 -12.13 0.67
N VAL A 308 -15.00 -12.42 0.93
CA VAL A 308 -15.99 -11.39 1.19
C VAL A 308 -15.72 -10.78 2.56
N ARG A 309 -15.49 -9.45 2.59
CA ARG A 309 -15.18 -8.73 3.82
C ARG A 309 -16.33 -7.90 4.37
N ASN A 310 -17.18 -7.40 3.48
CA ASN A 310 -18.37 -6.68 3.89
C ASN A 310 -19.50 -6.87 2.87
N ILE A 311 -20.73 -6.67 3.35
CA ILE A 311 -21.93 -6.69 2.53
C ILE A 311 -22.60 -5.33 2.70
N GLY A 312 -22.86 -4.68 1.58
CA GLY A 312 -23.59 -3.43 1.50
C GLY A 312 -24.95 -3.61 0.82
N PRO A 313 -25.77 -2.55 0.79
CA PRO A 313 -27.11 -2.61 0.19
C PRO A 313 -27.07 -2.98 -1.29
N ASP A 314 -26.04 -2.52 -2.01
CA ASP A 314 -25.93 -2.66 -3.47
C ASP A 314 -24.82 -3.63 -3.90
N GLY A 315 -24.24 -4.42 -2.98
CA GLY A 315 -23.18 -5.35 -3.33
C GLY A 315 -22.30 -5.76 -2.17
N SER A 316 -21.17 -6.37 -2.49
CA SER A 316 -20.23 -6.93 -1.50
C SER A 316 -18.82 -6.46 -1.77
N GLY A 317 -18.11 -6.05 -0.72
CA GLY A 317 -16.68 -5.77 -0.76
C GLY A 317 -15.89 -7.06 -0.59
N VAL A 318 -14.97 -7.32 -1.54
CA VAL A 318 -14.10 -8.49 -1.50
C VAL A 318 -12.64 -8.08 -1.47
N GLU A 319 -11.83 -8.89 -0.76
CA GLU A 319 -10.38 -8.78 -0.70
C GLU A 319 -9.73 -9.90 -1.50
N PHE A 320 -8.76 -9.57 -2.34
CA PHE A 320 -8.00 -10.55 -3.09
C PHE A 320 -6.96 -11.23 -2.20
N VAL A 321 -7.11 -12.54 -2.00
CA VAL A 321 -6.22 -13.32 -1.13
C VAL A 321 -5.20 -14.14 -1.93
N HIS A 322 -5.54 -14.52 -3.17
CA HIS A 322 -4.63 -15.24 -4.06
C HIS A 322 -4.85 -14.84 -5.51
N MET A 323 -3.74 -14.62 -6.21
CA MET A 323 -3.71 -14.26 -7.63
C MET A 323 -2.38 -14.70 -8.24
N ARG A 324 -2.41 -15.22 -9.46
CA ARG A 324 -1.18 -15.52 -10.22
C ARG A 324 -0.51 -14.22 -10.65
N ASP A 325 0.81 -14.24 -10.80
CA ASP A 325 1.58 -13.04 -11.18
C ASP A 325 1.14 -12.44 -12.51
N GLU A 326 0.78 -13.29 -13.49
CA GLU A 326 0.22 -12.83 -14.77
C GLU A 326 -1.10 -12.07 -14.61
N ASP A 327 -2.00 -12.55 -13.74
CA ASP A 327 -3.29 -11.92 -13.49
C ASP A 327 -3.12 -10.64 -12.66
N ARG A 328 -2.13 -10.62 -11.76
CA ARG A 328 -1.74 -9.41 -11.01
C ARG A 328 -1.26 -8.30 -11.95
N GLU A 329 -0.44 -8.65 -12.96
CA GLU A 329 0.03 -7.70 -13.95
C GLU A 329 -1.12 -7.16 -14.84
N LYS A 330 -2.08 -8.02 -15.20
CA LYS A 330 -3.28 -7.58 -15.93
C LYS A 330 -4.15 -6.64 -15.10
N LEU A 331 -4.33 -6.97 -13.79
CA LEU A 331 -5.06 -6.13 -12.84
C LEU A 331 -4.39 -4.76 -12.68
N ARG A 332 -3.06 -4.73 -12.55
CA ARG A 332 -2.27 -3.51 -12.49
C ARG A 332 -2.55 -2.60 -13.68
N LYS A 333 -2.42 -3.14 -14.91
CA LYS A 333 -2.68 -2.38 -16.14
C LYS A 333 -4.12 -1.88 -16.22
N LEU A 334 -5.07 -2.66 -15.70
CA LEU A 334 -6.47 -2.27 -15.63
C LEU A 334 -6.65 -1.07 -14.70
N VAL A 335 -6.14 -1.16 -13.47
CA VAL A 335 -6.24 -0.10 -12.45
C VAL A 335 -5.52 1.17 -12.91
N GLN A 336 -4.29 1.05 -13.45
CA GLN A 336 -3.54 2.20 -13.97
C GLN A 336 -4.29 2.96 -15.07
N ARG A 337 -4.92 2.24 -16.01
CA ARG A 337 -5.68 2.87 -17.10
C ARG A 337 -6.83 3.75 -16.57
N HIS A 338 -7.46 3.35 -15.47
CA HIS A 338 -8.58 4.10 -14.89
C HIS A 338 -8.12 5.16 -13.87
N LEU A 339 -6.85 5.13 -13.44
CA LEU A 339 -6.26 6.21 -12.64
C LEU A 339 -5.77 7.39 -13.48
N GLN A 340 -5.52 7.17 -14.78
CA GLN A 340 -5.03 8.19 -15.72
C GLN A 340 -6.16 8.94 -16.44
N LEU A 341 -7.41 8.60 -16.16
CA LEU A 341 -8.61 9.31 -16.63
C LEU A 341 -9.15 10.22 -15.51
#